data_c484802374129ba0fc38b28eacba6041
#
_entry.id   c484802374129ba0fc38b28eacba6041
#
_cell.length_a   1.000
_cell.length_b   1.000
_cell.length_c   1.000
_cell.angle_alpha   90.00
_cell.angle_beta   90.00
_cell.angle_gamma   90.00
#
_symmetry.space_group_name_H-M   'P 1'
#
loop_
_entity.id
_entity.type
_entity.pdbx_description
1 polymer ?
#
loop_
_entity_poly.entity_id
_entity_poly.type
_entity_poly.pdbx_seq_one_letter_code
_entity_poly.pdbx_strand_id
1 'polypeptide(L)'
;MGVFTSPAGGAVARASYHAAMDPVATASTALSRWGQRVRASWTAWWQVVLLAAQILVLAVLPSSYQRGEQRTTVLLNIYQATAPLLTWFVVLSALISVVLIRIVLATATSYGLSQYALEVLVRTLVLELIPLYAALFVALRYAMPGAQRVRRLLAEQQQRGIEHSDQVLLRAELLPRALAAMFSMLLLAAISCVVALVLTYLTVYGFSPWGLPAYTRSVGGVFTPAVTLIFSLKTFFFSLAVAVVPLAAAGQRDADGRYGRRSDISEFARLFSVLLLIEVLSLLGNYY
;
A
#
# COMPACT_ATOMS: atom_id res chain seq x y z
N MET A 1 -42.77 57.10 -42.48
CA MET A 1 -42.37 55.70 -42.52
C MET A 1 -40.88 55.70 -42.27
N GLY A 2 -40.45 55.59 -41.03
CA GLY A 2 -39.08 55.62 -40.65
C GLY A 2 -38.65 54.26 -39.99
N VAL A 3 -37.73 53.57 -40.61
CA VAL A 3 -37.21 52.28 -40.10
C VAL A 3 -36.11 52.57 -39.09
N PHE A 4 -36.40 52.21 -37.83
CA PHE A 4 -35.43 52.24 -36.74
C PHE A 4 -34.53 50.98 -36.82
N THR A 5 -33.28 51.11 -37.24
CA THR A 5 -32.29 50.05 -37.13
C THR A 5 -31.58 50.17 -35.79
N SER A 6 -31.74 49.17 -34.93
CA SER A 6 -31.10 49.07 -33.60
C SER A 6 -29.62 48.64 -33.71
N PRO A 7 -28.64 49.36 -33.10
CA PRO A 7 -27.23 49.03 -33.16
C PRO A 7 -26.74 48.05 -32.07
N ALA A 8 -27.65 47.31 -31.39
CA ALA A 8 -27.28 46.50 -30.24
C ALA A 8 -26.65 45.10 -30.56
N GLY A 9 -26.72 44.64 -31.82
CA GLY A 9 -26.24 43.30 -32.19
C GLY A 9 -24.70 43.15 -32.37
N GLY A 10 -24.03 44.29 -32.61
CA GLY A 10 -22.57 44.25 -32.92
C GLY A 10 -21.62 44.25 -31.73
N ALA A 11 -22.11 44.71 -30.57
CA ALA A 11 -21.28 44.77 -29.35
C ALA A 11 -21.19 43.43 -28.63
N VAL A 12 -22.27 42.64 -28.63
CA VAL A 12 -22.33 41.33 -27.99
C VAL A 12 -21.50 40.28 -28.76
N ALA A 13 -21.49 40.36 -30.10
CA ALA A 13 -20.72 39.48 -30.97
C ALA A 13 -19.20 39.74 -30.87
N ARG A 14 -18.76 40.97 -30.62
CA ARG A 14 -17.32 41.29 -30.40
C ARG A 14 -16.82 40.89 -29.03
N ALA A 15 -17.65 40.97 -27.99
CA ALA A 15 -17.28 40.53 -26.65
C ALA A 15 -17.11 38.99 -26.54
N SER A 16 -17.92 38.23 -27.28
CA SER A 16 -17.79 36.76 -27.34
C SER A 16 -16.58 36.29 -28.18
N TYR A 17 -16.14 37.08 -29.16
CA TYR A 17 -14.93 36.76 -29.96
C TYR A 17 -13.63 37.03 -29.23
N HIS A 18 -13.57 38.04 -28.36
CA HIS A 18 -12.37 38.31 -27.55
C HIS A 18 -12.19 37.34 -26.36
N ALA A 19 -13.28 36.76 -25.83
CA ALA A 19 -13.23 35.77 -24.78
C ALA A 19 -12.73 34.39 -25.27
N ALA A 20 -12.73 34.13 -26.57
CA ALA A 20 -12.30 32.83 -27.13
C ALA A 20 -10.83 32.76 -27.54
N MET A 21 -10.03 33.83 -27.39
CA MET A 21 -8.72 33.93 -28.03
C MET A 21 -7.58 34.48 -27.17
N ASP A 22 -7.60 34.23 -25.83
CA ASP A 22 -6.42 34.48 -25.00
C ASP A 22 -5.75 33.17 -24.60
N PRO A 23 -4.79 32.64 -25.42
CA PRO A 23 -4.03 31.44 -25.09
C PRO A 23 -3.18 31.64 -23.83
N VAL A 24 -2.84 32.88 -23.46
CA VAL A 24 -2.09 33.22 -22.25
C VAL A 24 -2.96 33.07 -21.01
N ALA A 25 -4.26 33.44 -21.07
CA ALA A 25 -5.20 33.27 -19.98
C ALA A 25 -5.53 31.81 -19.71
N THR A 26 -5.64 30.98 -20.76
CA THR A 26 -5.85 29.54 -20.62
C THR A 26 -4.60 28.82 -20.12
N ALA A 27 -3.40 29.23 -20.53
CA ALA A 27 -2.13 28.69 -20.04
C ALA A 27 -1.90 29.07 -18.56
N SER A 28 -2.18 30.29 -18.16
CA SER A 28 -2.05 30.72 -16.75
C SER A 28 -3.01 30.01 -15.80
N THR A 29 -4.26 29.78 -16.26
CA THR A 29 -5.25 29.00 -15.49
C THR A 29 -4.94 27.50 -15.47
N ALA A 30 -4.28 26.96 -16.48
CA ALA A 30 -3.80 25.59 -16.50
C ALA A 30 -2.59 25.42 -15.53
N LEU A 31 -1.63 26.35 -15.56
CA LEU A 31 -0.48 26.37 -14.67
C LEU A 31 -0.89 26.55 -13.19
N SER A 32 -1.83 27.45 -12.90
CA SER A 32 -2.32 27.65 -11.53
C SER A 32 -3.06 26.41 -11.02
N ARG A 33 -3.88 25.77 -11.85
CA ARG A 33 -4.54 24.50 -11.52
C ARG A 33 -3.54 23.37 -11.32
N TRP A 34 -2.46 23.34 -12.08
CA TRP A 34 -1.39 22.36 -11.92
C TRP A 34 -0.62 22.59 -10.61
N GLY A 35 -0.27 23.84 -10.31
CA GLY A 35 0.38 24.22 -9.05
C GLY A 35 -0.49 23.92 -7.82
N GLN A 36 -1.80 24.13 -7.90
CA GLN A 36 -2.74 23.77 -6.83
C GLN A 36 -2.84 22.25 -6.65
N ARG A 37 -2.85 21.46 -7.73
CA ARG A 37 -2.83 19.99 -7.66
C ARG A 37 -1.55 19.46 -7.03
N VAL A 38 -0.40 20.01 -7.39
CA VAL A 38 0.91 19.63 -6.81
C VAL A 38 0.95 19.96 -5.32
N ARG A 39 0.50 21.16 -4.91
CA ARG A 39 0.40 21.54 -3.49
C ARG A 39 -0.57 20.63 -2.72
N ALA A 40 -1.73 20.35 -3.26
CA ALA A 40 -2.71 19.45 -2.64
C ALA A 40 -2.17 18.01 -2.52
N SER A 41 -1.41 17.53 -3.52
CA SER A 41 -0.71 16.24 -3.41
C SER A 41 0.36 16.26 -2.33
N TRP A 42 1.15 17.32 -2.24
CA TRP A 42 2.21 17.46 -1.24
C TRP A 42 1.65 17.48 0.20
N THR A 43 0.62 18.27 0.44
CA THR A 43 -0.04 18.30 1.76
C THR A 43 -0.69 16.96 2.12
N ALA A 44 -1.27 16.27 1.14
CA ALA A 44 -1.83 14.94 1.34
C ALA A 44 -0.74 13.91 1.71
N TRP A 45 0.44 13.97 1.08
CA TRP A 45 1.59 13.12 1.43
C TRP A 45 2.14 13.43 2.82
N TRP A 46 2.23 14.71 3.16
CA TRP A 46 2.67 15.12 4.50
C TRP A 46 1.75 14.58 5.60
N GLN A 47 0.43 14.59 5.37
CA GLN A 47 -0.54 13.99 6.29
C GLN A 47 -0.35 12.49 6.45
N VAL A 48 -0.01 11.75 5.39
CA VAL A 48 0.32 10.32 5.47
C VAL A 48 1.53 10.09 6.37
N VAL A 49 2.60 10.86 6.19
CA VAL A 49 3.83 10.75 6.99
C VAL A 49 3.56 11.08 8.46
N LEU A 50 2.80 12.16 8.73
CA LEU A 50 2.43 12.52 10.10
C LEU A 50 1.58 11.43 10.77
N LEU A 51 0.60 10.88 10.07
CA LEU A 51 -0.22 9.78 10.59
C LEU A 51 0.62 8.53 10.83
N ALA A 52 1.56 8.20 9.93
CA ALA A 52 2.50 7.10 10.11
C ALA A 52 3.33 7.27 11.38
N ALA A 53 3.90 8.45 11.57
CA ALA A 53 4.68 8.79 12.75
C ALA A 53 3.84 8.70 14.04
N GLN A 54 2.62 9.24 14.03
CA GLN A 54 1.70 9.17 15.17
C GLN A 54 1.31 7.72 15.53
N ILE A 55 0.97 6.90 14.53
CA ILE A 55 0.64 5.49 14.75
C ILE A 55 1.87 4.74 15.30
N LEU A 56 3.06 4.99 14.75
CA LEU A 56 4.28 4.35 15.19
C LEU A 56 4.64 4.72 16.63
N VAL A 57 4.56 6.01 16.96
CA VAL A 57 4.79 6.49 18.34
C VAL A 57 3.79 5.89 19.31
N LEU A 58 2.48 5.90 18.96
CA LEU A 58 1.43 5.31 19.80
C LEU A 58 1.56 3.79 19.91
N ALA A 59 2.06 3.11 18.89
CA ALA A 59 2.31 1.68 18.91
C ALA A 59 3.43 1.28 19.88
N VAL A 60 4.45 2.13 20.03
CA VAL A 60 5.59 1.88 20.93
C VAL A 60 5.29 2.31 22.38
N LEU A 61 4.37 3.27 22.59
CA LEU A 61 4.03 3.78 23.92
C LEU A 61 3.19 2.78 24.74
N PRO A 62 3.68 2.28 25.89
CA PRO A 62 2.93 1.32 26.74
C PRO A 62 1.62 1.91 27.27
N SER A 63 1.53 3.23 27.40
CA SER A 63 0.32 3.94 27.85
C SER A 63 -0.89 3.73 26.93
N SER A 64 -0.65 3.36 25.66
CA SER A 64 -1.71 3.08 24.70
C SER A 64 -2.44 1.74 24.95
N TYR A 65 -1.86 0.86 25.79
CA TYR A 65 -2.37 -0.50 26.05
C TYR A 65 -2.83 -0.71 27.50
N GLN A 66 -2.81 0.34 28.33
CA GLN A 66 -3.13 0.22 29.77
C GLN A 66 -4.61 -0.04 30.05
N ARG A 67 -5.51 0.33 29.12
CA ARG A 67 -6.95 0.01 29.25
C ARG A 67 -7.22 -1.37 28.65
N GLY A 68 -7.75 -2.30 29.46
CA GLY A 68 -8.05 -3.67 29.04
C GLY A 68 -8.95 -3.75 27.80
N GLU A 69 -9.90 -2.83 27.64
CA GLU A 69 -10.77 -2.74 26.46
C GLU A 69 -10.00 -2.47 25.17
N GLN A 70 -8.95 -1.62 25.20
CA GLN A 70 -8.13 -1.33 24.01
C GLN A 70 -7.32 -2.55 23.58
N ARG A 71 -6.79 -3.31 24.53
CA ARG A 71 -6.05 -4.53 24.25
C ARG A 71 -6.93 -5.59 23.57
N THR A 72 -8.14 -5.78 24.06
CA THR A 72 -9.11 -6.71 23.48
C THR A 72 -9.51 -6.28 22.07
N THR A 73 -9.72 -4.98 21.85
CA THR A 73 -10.04 -4.43 20.52
C THR A 73 -8.91 -4.64 19.53
N VAL A 74 -7.64 -4.41 19.93
CA VAL A 74 -6.47 -4.67 19.07
C VAL A 74 -6.38 -6.15 18.71
N LEU A 75 -6.52 -7.06 19.69
CA LEU A 75 -6.44 -8.51 19.45
C LEU A 75 -7.57 -8.99 18.54
N LEU A 76 -8.79 -8.50 18.73
CA LEU A 76 -9.92 -8.82 17.84
C LEU A 76 -9.68 -8.34 16.40
N ASN A 77 -9.17 -7.12 16.21
CA ASN A 77 -8.83 -6.62 14.89
C ASN A 77 -7.72 -7.45 14.24
N ILE A 78 -6.68 -7.85 14.99
CA ILE A 78 -5.61 -8.72 14.49
C ILE A 78 -6.18 -10.08 14.05
N TYR A 79 -7.04 -10.68 14.87
CA TYR A 79 -7.68 -11.94 14.55
C TYR A 79 -8.54 -11.84 13.28
N GLN A 80 -9.39 -10.83 13.18
CA GLN A 80 -10.24 -10.56 12.02
C GLN A 80 -9.43 -10.23 10.75
N ALA A 81 -8.27 -9.57 10.91
CA ALA A 81 -7.39 -9.25 9.81
C ALA A 81 -6.61 -10.47 9.29
N THR A 82 -6.34 -11.45 10.16
CA THR A 82 -5.39 -12.54 9.85
C THR A 82 -6.08 -13.87 9.61
N ALA A 83 -6.94 -14.32 10.52
CA ALA A 83 -7.49 -15.67 10.49
C ALA A 83 -8.27 -16.00 9.20
N PRO A 84 -9.22 -15.17 8.72
CA PRO A 84 -9.96 -15.48 7.51
C PRO A 84 -9.13 -15.35 6.23
N LEU A 85 -8.03 -14.59 6.28
CA LEU A 85 -7.16 -14.36 5.13
C LEU A 85 -6.07 -15.42 5.00
N LEU A 86 -5.64 -15.99 6.11
CA LEU A 86 -4.47 -16.88 6.18
C LEU A 86 -4.58 -18.08 5.24
N THR A 87 -5.66 -18.84 5.34
CA THR A 87 -5.85 -20.08 4.58
C THR A 87 -5.85 -19.81 3.08
N TRP A 88 -6.66 -18.85 2.61
CA TRP A 88 -6.75 -18.50 1.20
C TRP A 88 -5.44 -17.94 0.67
N PHE A 89 -4.78 -17.10 1.47
CA PHE A 89 -3.52 -16.50 1.07
C PHE A 89 -2.41 -17.53 0.95
N VAL A 90 -2.27 -18.46 1.93
CA VAL A 90 -1.26 -19.50 1.90
C VAL A 90 -1.44 -20.44 0.70
N VAL A 91 -2.67 -20.84 0.41
CA VAL A 91 -2.97 -21.65 -0.78
C VAL A 91 -2.61 -20.91 -2.07
N LEU A 92 -3.05 -19.65 -2.21
CA LEU A 92 -2.73 -18.84 -3.38
C LEU A 92 -1.21 -18.62 -3.52
N SER A 93 -0.54 -18.29 -2.41
CA SER A 93 0.90 -18.12 -2.35
C SER A 93 1.66 -19.40 -2.74
N ALA A 94 1.21 -20.56 -2.25
CA ALA A 94 1.80 -21.85 -2.61
C ALA A 94 1.66 -22.14 -4.11
N LEU A 95 0.49 -21.91 -4.69
CA LEU A 95 0.26 -22.10 -6.13
C LEU A 95 1.15 -21.19 -6.98
N ILE A 96 1.20 -19.88 -6.65
CA ILE A 96 2.07 -18.92 -7.34
C ILE A 96 3.54 -19.36 -7.22
N SER A 97 3.96 -19.74 -6.01
CA SER A 97 5.33 -20.20 -5.76
C SER A 97 5.70 -21.42 -6.60
N VAL A 98 4.84 -22.45 -6.64
CA VAL A 98 5.10 -23.66 -7.45
C VAL A 98 5.25 -23.32 -8.93
N VAL A 99 4.36 -22.48 -9.48
CA VAL A 99 4.43 -22.06 -10.88
C VAL A 99 5.73 -21.32 -11.17
N LEU A 100 6.10 -20.35 -10.34
CA LEU A 100 7.33 -19.59 -10.52
C LEU A 100 8.58 -20.46 -10.36
N ILE A 101 8.62 -21.37 -9.37
CA ILE A 101 9.71 -22.33 -9.19
C ILE A 101 9.89 -23.16 -10.46
N ARG A 102 8.80 -23.70 -11.02
CA ARG A 102 8.85 -24.49 -12.25
C ARG A 102 9.35 -23.70 -13.44
N ILE A 103 8.89 -22.45 -13.61
CA ILE A 103 9.33 -21.59 -14.71
C ILE A 103 10.83 -21.30 -14.59
N VAL A 104 11.28 -20.86 -13.41
CA VAL A 104 12.69 -20.50 -13.19
C VAL A 104 13.61 -21.70 -13.39
N LEU A 105 13.24 -22.87 -12.82
CA LEU A 105 14.04 -24.09 -13.00
C LEU A 105 14.11 -24.55 -14.47
N ALA A 106 12.98 -24.57 -15.17
CA ALA A 106 12.94 -24.95 -16.58
C ALA A 106 13.79 -24.00 -17.45
N THR A 107 13.70 -22.69 -17.17
CA THR A 107 14.49 -21.70 -17.87
C THR A 107 15.99 -21.86 -17.55
N ALA A 108 16.36 -21.99 -16.30
CA ALA A 108 17.75 -22.16 -15.89
C ALA A 108 18.41 -23.41 -16.47
N THR A 109 17.65 -24.53 -16.51
CA THR A 109 18.15 -25.78 -17.13
C THR A 109 18.33 -25.63 -18.63
N SER A 110 17.42 -24.95 -19.32
CA SER A 110 17.50 -24.70 -20.77
C SER A 110 18.73 -23.88 -21.17
N TYR A 111 19.18 -22.98 -20.31
CA TYR A 111 20.38 -22.15 -20.53
C TYR A 111 21.65 -22.72 -19.90
N GLY A 112 21.62 -23.90 -19.30
CA GLY A 112 22.78 -24.51 -18.62
C GLY A 112 23.20 -23.80 -17.32
N LEU A 113 22.31 -22.97 -16.75
CA LEU A 113 22.56 -22.18 -15.55
C LEU A 113 21.95 -22.80 -14.28
N SER A 114 21.78 -24.12 -14.26
CA SER A 114 21.11 -24.84 -13.15
C SER A 114 21.74 -24.60 -11.80
N GLN A 115 23.05 -24.36 -11.73
CA GLN A 115 23.76 -24.05 -10.49
C GLN A 115 23.35 -22.72 -9.83
N TYR A 116 22.91 -21.75 -10.62
CA TYR A 116 22.45 -20.44 -10.12
C TYR A 116 20.93 -20.37 -9.91
N ALA A 117 20.20 -21.37 -10.39
CA ALA A 117 18.73 -21.38 -10.37
C ALA A 117 18.16 -21.17 -8.96
N LEU A 118 18.74 -21.82 -7.96
CA LEU A 118 18.28 -21.73 -6.57
C LEU A 118 18.49 -20.32 -6.00
N GLU A 119 19.66 -19.73 -6.25
CA GLU A 119 19.95 -18.37 -5.77
C GLU A 119 19.01 -17.33 -6.39
N VAL A 120 18.87 -17.36 -7.71
CA VAL A 120 17.95 -16.45 -8.44
C VAL A 120 16.52 -16.63 -7.95
N LEU A 121 16.08 -17.88 -7.73
CA LEU A 121 14.74 -18.18 -7.27
C LEU A 121 14.48 -17.62 -5.88
N VAL A 122 15.40 -17.83 -4.92
CA VAL A 122 15.24 -17.32 -3.57
C VAL A 122 15.26 -15.79 -3.57
N ARG A 123 16.17 -15.16 -4.32
CA ARG A 123 16.22 -13.69 -4.42
C ARG A 123 14.93 -13.13 -5.00
N THR A 124 14.48 -13.64 -6.13
CA THR A 124 13.29 -13.08 -6.82
C THR A 124 12.00 -13.43 -6.10
N LEU A 125 11.80 -14.70 -5.72
CA LEU A 125 10.55 -15.14 -5.14
C LEU A 125 10.40 -14.70 -3.68
N VAL A 126 11.41 -15.00 -2.85
CA VAL A 126 11.30 -14.80 -1.39
C VAL A 126 11.56 -13.35 -1.01
N LEU A 127 12.60 -12.71 -1.59
CA LEU A 127 12.97 -11.35 -1.19
C LEU A 127 12.14 -10.26 -1.89
N GLU A 128 11.66 -10.50 -3.13
CA GLU A 128 10.97 -9.46 -3.89
C GLU A 128 9.46 -9.72 -3.98
N LEU A 129 9.03 -10.85 -4.54
CA LEU A 129 7.64 -11.09 -4.86
C LEU A 129 6.76 -11.33 -3.63
N ILE A 130 7.21 -12.15 -2.66
CA ILE A 130 6.37 -12.51 -1.51
C ILE A 130 5.95 -11.30 -0.69
N PRO A 131 6.82 -10.39 -0.26
CA PRO A 131 6.40 -9.20 0.47
C PRO A 131 5.43 -8.32 -0.31
N LEU A 132 5.68 -8.16 -1.62
CA LEU A 132 4.85 -7.32 -2.48
C LEU A 132 3.42 -7.85 -2.61
N TYR A 133 3.23 -9.13 -2.95
CA TYR A 133 1.87 -9.65 -3.08
C TYR A 133 1.17 -9.86 -1.73
N ALA A 134 1.92 -10.09 -0.64
CA ALA A 134 1.36 -10.09 0.71
C ALA A 134 0.81 -8.70 1.07
N ALA A 135 1.57 -7.63 0.78
CA ALA A 135 1.14 -6.26 0.97
C ALA A 135 -0.12 -5.93 0.17
N LEU A 136 -0.15 -6.29 -1.12
CA LEU A 136 -1.31 -6.07 -2.00
C LEU A 136 -2.55 -6.85 -1.53
N PHE A 137 -2.36 -8.09 -1.10
CA PHE A 137 -3.47 -8.92 -0.64
C PHE A 137 -4.11 -8.37 0.64
N VAL A 138 -3.31 -8.00 1.64
CA VAL A 138 -3.81 -7.39 2.88
C VAL A 138 -4.43 -6.02 2.61
N ALA A 139 -3.84 -5.24 1.71
CA ALA A 139 -4.40 -3.97 1.29
C ALA A 139 -5.82 -4.11 0.75
N LEU A 140 -6.02 -5.00 -0.20
CA LEU A 140 -7.31 -5.19 -0.87
C LEU A 140 -8.37 -5.83 0.04
N ARG A 141 -7.98 -6.79 0.86
CA ARG A 141 -8.95 -7.60 1.63
C ARG A 141 -9.24 -7.04 3.02
N TYR A 142 -8.34 -6.26 3.60
CA TYR A 142 -8.50 -5.73 4.95
C TYR A 142 -8.35 -4.21 5.05
N ALA A 143 -7.21 -3.64 4.58
CA ALA A 143 -6.89 -2.25 4.86
C ALA A 143 -7.83 -1.27 4.13
N MET A 144 -8.11 -1.47 2.84
CA MET A 144 -9.02 -0.61 2.08
C MET A 144 -10.48 -0.70 2.55
N PRO A 145 -11.09 -1.90 2.76
CA PRO A 145 -12.42 -1.99 3.35
C PRO A 145 -12.49 -1.39 4.76
N GLY A 146 -11.43 -1.56 5.56
CA GLY A 146 -11.31 -0.94 6.89
C GLY A 146 -11.32 0.58 6.82
N ALA A 147 -10.57 1.17 5.89
CA ALA A 147 -10.51 2.61 5.66
C ALA A 147 -11.87 3.18 5.23
N GLN A 148 -12.60 2.47 4.36
CA GLN A 148 -13.95 2.87 3.96
C GLN A 148 -14.95 2.87 5.13
N ARG A 149 -14.84 1.90 6.05
CA ARG A 149 -15.66 1.89 7.29
C ARG A 149 -15.37 3.11 8.15
N VAL A 150 -14.08 3.45 8.35
CA VAL A 150 -13.67 4.65 9.09
C VAL A 150 -14.25 5.90 8.44
N ARG A 151 -14.14 6.03 7.11
CA ARG A 151 -14.70 7.17 6.37
C ARG A 151 -16.22 7.32 6.57
N ARG A 152 -16.96 6.21 6.53
CA ARG A 152 -18.42 6.23 6.79
C ARG A 152 -18.74 6.70 8.20
N LEU A 153 -18.02 6.19 9.21
CA LEU A 153 -18.16 6.63 10.59
C LEU A 153 -17.92 8.13 10.76
N LEU A 154 -16.86 8.66 10.12
CA LEU A 154 -16.56 10.09 10.15
C LEU A 154 -17.65 10.93 9.47
N ALA A 155 -18.19 10.48 8.35
CA ALA A 155 -19.28 11.15 7.66
C ALA A 155 -20.56 11.17 8.50
N GLU A 156 -20.92 10.07 9.16
CA GLU A 156 -22.07 9.99 10.05
C GLU A 156 -21.92 10.90 11.28
N GLN A 157 -20.73 10.94 11.87
CA GLN A 157 -20.43 11.82 13.01
C GLN A 157 -20.53 13.28 12.62
N GLN A 158 -20.00 13.65 11.45
CA GLN A 158 -20.10 15.01 10.90
C GLN A 158 -21.58 15.42 10.70
N GLN A 159 -22.41 14.52 10.18
CA GLN A 159 -23.87 14.78 10.03
C GLN A 159 -24.60 14.98 11.37
N ARG A 160 -24.13 14.32 12.44
CA ARG A 160 -24.69 14.46 13.79
C ARG A 160 -24.14 15.66 14.57
N GLY A 161 -23.21 16.42 13.99
CA GLY A 161 -22.58 17.56 14.66
C GLY A 161 -21.67 17.16 15.83
N ILE A 162 -21.20 15.88 15.89
CA ILE A 162 -20.33 15.40 16.95
C ILE A 162 -18.89 15.61 16.52
N GLU A 163 -18.23 16.60 17.09
CA GLU A 163 -16.78 16.79 16.92
C GLU A 163 -16.03 16.01 18.00
N HIS A 164 -15.40 14.90 17.61
CA HIS A 164 -14.44 14.22 18.49
C HIS A 164 -13.05 14.84 18.30
N SER A 165 -12.28 14.92 19.40
CA SER A 165 -10.88 15.31 19.28
C SER A 165 -10.14 14.27 18.42
N ASP A 166 -9.28 14.74 17.51
CA ASP A 166 -8.50 13.89 16.60
C ASP A 166 -7.73 12.78 17.33
N GLN A 167 -7.32 13.03 18.58
CA GLN A 167 -6.61 12.06 19.40
C GLN A 167 -7.48 10.88 19.86
N VAL A 168 -8.75 11.11 20.15
CA VAL A 168 -9.67 10.03 20.56
C VAL A 168 -9.93 9.10 19.37
N LEU A 169 -10.19 9.68 18.19
CA LEU A 169 -10.38 8.92 16.96
C LEU A 169 -9.13 8.10 16.60
N LEU A 170 -7.94 8.70 16.70
CA LEU A 170 -6.66 8.04 16.46
C LEU A 170 -6.49 6.79 17.33
N ARG A 171 -6.74 6.91 18.63
CA ARG A 171 -6.54 5.82 19.59
C ARG A 171 -7.62 4.75 19.53
N ALA A 172 -8.88 5.15 19.33
CA ALA A 172 -10.00 4.22 19.38
C ALA A 172 -10.20 3.44 18.07
N GLU A 173 -10.01 4.09 16.93
CA GLU A 173 -10.40 3.53 15.64
C GLU A 173 -9.23 3.25 14.69
N LEU A 174 -8.28 4.20 14.57
CA LEU A 174 -7.22 4.09 13.58
C LEU A 174 -6.08 3.17 14.06
N LEU A 175 -5.63 3.34 15.28
CA LEU A 175 -4.50 2.57 15.83
C LEU A 175 -4.74 1.05 15.83
N PRO A 176 -5.88 0.52 16.33
CA PRO A 176 -6.12 -0.92 16.32
C PRO A 176 -6.14 -1.51 14.90
N ARG A 177 -6.75 -0.79 13.94
CA ARG A 177 -6.82 -1.24 12.54
C ARG A 177 -5.47 -1.19 11.84
N ALA A 178 -4.69 -0.14 12.11
CA ALA A 178 -3.34 -0.02 11.56
C ALA A 178 -2.43 -1.14 12.06
N LEU A 179 -2.42 -1.40 13.37
CA LEU A 179 -1.64 -2.49 13.97
C LEU A 179 -2.06 -3.86 13.44
N ALA A 180 -3.37 -4.07 13.28
CA ALA A 180 -3.88 -5.31 12.71
C ALA A 180 -3.44 -5.52 11.26
N ALA A 181 -3.47 -4.47 10.43
CA ALA A 181 -2.99 -4.52 9.05
C ALA A 181 -1.47 -4.80 8.97
N MET A 182 -0.67 -4.10 9.79
CA MET A 182 0.78 -4.32 9.86
C MET A 182 1.11 -5.75 10.27
N PHE A 183 0.53 -6.22 11.36
CA PHE A 183 0.76 -7.57 11.87
C PHE A 183 0.33 -8.64 10.85
N SER A 184 -0.87 -8.49 10.27
CA SER A 184 -1.38 -9.42 9.27
C SER A 184 -0.44 -9.51 8.06
N MET A 185 0.02 -8.37 7.54
CA MET A 185 0.95 -8.33 6.41
C MET A 185 2.27 -9.04 6.73
N LEU A 186 2.87 -8.73 7.89
CA LEU A 186 4.14 -9.34 8.31
C LEU A 186 4.00 -10.86 8.50
N LEU A 187 2.91 -11.29 9.14
CA LEU A 187 2.66 -12.71 9.38
C LEU A 187 2.40 -13.48 8.08
N LEU A 188 1.58 -12.93 7.18
CA LEU A 188 1.31 -13.57 5.90
C LEU A 188 2.58 -13.67 5.05
N ALA A 189 3.38 -12.61 5.00
CA ALA A 189 4.66 -12.63 4.31
C ALA A 189 5.60 -13.68 4.89
N ALA A 190 5.76 -13.73 6.22
CA ALA A 190 6.64 -14.69 6.89
C ALA A 190 6.23 -16.14 6.61
N ILE A 191 4.93 -16.47 6.76
CA ILE A 191 4.42 -17.82 6.49
C ILE A 191 4.65 -18.19 5.02
N SER A 192 4.39 -17.27 4.09
CA SER A 192 4.58 -17.51 2.67
C SER A 192 6.04 -17.68 2.28
N CYS A 193 6.97 -16.97 2.93
CA CYS A 193 8.40 -17.18 2.76
C CYS A 193 8.80 -18.63 3.16
N VAL A 194 8.30 -19.09 4.31
CA VAL A 194 8.57 -20.46 4.77
C VAL A 194 7.98 -21.49 3.79
N VAL A 195 6.73 -21.31 3.39
CA VAL A 195 6.07 -22.20 2.42
C VAL A 195 6.81 -22.23 1.10
N ALA A 196 7.23 -21.09 0.57
CA ALA A 196 7.97 -20.99 -0.68
C ALA A 196 9.35 -21.70 -0.58
N LEU A 197 10.06 -21.51 0.52
CA LEU A 197 11.35 -22.21 0.75
C LEU A 197 11.14 -23.73 0.83
N VAL A 198 10.14 -24.21 1.54
CA VAL A 198 9.80 -25.64 1.61
C VAL A 198 9.44 -26.17 0.22
N LEU A 199 8.61 -25.49 -0.54
CA LEU A 199 8.23 -25.88 -1.91
C LEU A 199 9.42 -25.87 -2.86
N THR A 200 10.33 -24.90 -2.71
CA THR A 200 11.58 -24.85 -3.48
C THR A 200 12.44 -26.07 -3.19
N TYR A 201 12.62 -26.42 -1.92
CA TYR A 201 13.34 -27.63 -1.52
C TYR A 201 12.73 -28.89 -2.14
N LEU A 202 11.42 -29.08 -1.96
CA LEU A 202 10.69 -30.24 -2.49
C LEU A 202 10.76 -30.35 -4.02
N THR A 203 10.77 -29.23 -4.71
CA THR A 203 10.80 -29.22 -6.19
C THR A 203 12.19 -29.52 -6.73
N VAL A 204 13.27 -29.08 -6.04
CA VAL A 204 14.66 -29.24 -6.48
C VAL A 204 15.24 -30.59 -6.04
N TYR A 205 15.03 -30.97 -4.79
CA TYR A 205 15.65 -32.15 -4.16
C TYR A 205 14.66 -33.30 -3.89
N GLY A 206 13.36 -33.06 -4.11
CA GLY A 206 12.31 -34.01 -3.75
C GLY A 206 12.21 -34.20 -2.24
N PHE A 207 11.83 -35.42 -1.82
CA PHE A 207 11.71 -35.79 -0.41
C PHE A 207 13.02 -36.37 0.17
N SER A 208 14.17 -36.15 -0.50
CA SER A 208 15.46 -36.71 -0.06
C SER A 208 16.10 -35.82 1.03
N PRO A 209 16.35 -36.33 2.24
CA PRO A 209 16.98 -35.55 3.30
C PRO A 209 18.46 -35.20 3.01
N TRP A 210 19.09 -35.92 2.10
CA TRP A 210 20.53 -35.73 1.74
C TRP A 210 20.82 -34.38 1.07
N GLY A 211 19.80 -33.77 0.45
CA GLY A 211 19.90 -32.42 -0.18
C GLY A 211 19.91 -31.27 0.81
N LEU A 212 19.46 -31.50 2.05
CA LEU A 212 19.26 -30.44 3.03
C LEU A 212 20.52 -29.61 3.37
N PRO A 213 21.74 -30.21 3.58
CA PRO A 213 22.93 -29.42 3.85
C PRO A 213 23.36 -28.53 2.67
N ALA A 214 23.21 -29.03 1.45
CA ALA A 214 23.52 -28.23 0.25
C ALA A 214 22.53 -27.10 0.08
N TYR A 215 21.24 -27.39 0.27
CA TYR A 215 20.15 -26.40 0.19
C TYR A 215 20.31 -25.28 1.22
N THR A 216 20.51 -25.64 2.50
CA THR A 216 20.67 -24.64 3.58
C THR A 216 21.89 -23.77 3.39
N ARG A 217 22.98 -24.31 2.84
CA ARG A 217 24.18 -23.54 2.50
C ARG A 217 23.91 -22.55 1.38
N SER A 218 23.24 -22.97 0.32
CA SER A 218 22.89 -22.09 -0.81
C SER A 218 21.90 -21.00 -0.41
N VAL A 219 20.85 -21.34 0.33
CA VAL A 219 19.88 -20.35 0.85
C VAL A 219 20.56 -19.42 1.85
N GLY A 220 21.36 -19.95 2.77
CA GLY A 220 22.12 -19.14 3.74
C GLY A 220 23.09 -18.16 3.08
N GLY A 221 23.66 -18.50 1.93
CA GLY A 221 24.48 -17.61 1.12
C GLY A 221 23.74 -16.40 0.56
N VAL A 222 22.44 -16.55 0.29
CA VAL A 222 21.58 -15.42 -0.15
C VAL A 222 21.28 -14.46 0.99
N PHE A 223 21.01 -14.98 2.20
CA PHE A 223 20.66 -14.19 3.37
C PHE A 223 21.91 -13.65 4.10
N THR A 224 22.69 -12.82 3.41
CA THR A 224 23.75 -12.05 4.08
C THR A 224 23.14 -11.04 5.07
N PRO A 225 23.91 -10.58 6.08
CA PRO A 225 23.39 -9.60 7.05
C PRO A 225 22.82 -8.32 6.37
N ALA A 226 23.46 -7.85 5.31
CA ALA A 226 23.00 -6.69 4.55
C ALA A 226 21.67 -6.96 3.84
N VAL A 227 21.57 -8.08 3.11
CA VAL A 227 20.32 -8.48 2.40
C VAL A 227 19.17 -8.69 3.40
N THR A 228 19.45 -9.33 4.54
CA THR A 228 18.46 -9.56 5.59
C THR A 228 17.95 -8.25 6.20
N LEU A 229 18.84 -7.28 6.40
CA LEU A 229 18.47 -5.96 6.92
C LEU A 229 17.61 -5.20 5.91
N ILE A 230 18.01 -5.16 4.64
CA ILE A 230 17.23 -4.51 3.55
C ILE A 230 15.86 -5.16 3.42
N PHE A 231 15.78 -6.49 3.42
CA PHE A 231 14.53 -7.24 3.36
C PHE A 231 13.61 -6.94 4.55
N SER A 232 14.17 -6.92 5.77
CA SER A 232 13.41 -6.61 6.99
C SER A 232 12.86 -5.18 6.95
N LEU A 233 13.70 -4.22 6.53
CA LEU A 233 13.32 -2.81 6.40
C LEU A 233 12.25 -2.62 5.33
N LYS A 234 12.41 -3.24 4.16
CA LYS A 234 11.43 -3.25 3.07
C LYS A 234 10.08 -3.79 3.54
N THR A 235 10.08 -4.97 4.17
CA THR A 235 8.85 -5.62 4.66
C THR A 235 8.16 -4.79 5.74
N PHE A 236 8.93 -4.14 6.60
CA PHE A 236 8.42 -3.19 7.59
C PHE A 236 7.77 -1.97 6.92
N PHE A 237 8.41 -1.33 5.96
CA PHE A 237 7.83 -0.19 5.24
C PHE A 237 6.61 -0.58 4.42
N PHE A 238 6.56 -1.77 3.85
CA PHE A 238 5.38 -2.30 3.19
C PHE A 238 4.21 -2.43 4.17
N SER A 239 4.46 -3.01 5.35
CA SER A 239 3.42 -3.15 6.39
C SER A 239 2.89 -1.80 6.85
N LEU A 240 3.78 -0.81 7.01
CA LEU A 240 3.42 0.54 7.39
C LEU A 240 2.61 1.24 6.28
N ALA A 241 3.03 1.12 5.02
CA ALA A 241 2.32 1.70 3.88
C ALA A 241 0.90 1.14 3.74
N VAL A 242 0.74 -0.19 3.84
CA VAL A 242 -0.56 -0.87 3.81
C VAL A 242 -1.48 -0.40 4.94
N ALA A 243 -0.93 -0.19 6.12
CA ALA A 243 -1.71 0.25 7.28
C ALA A 243 -2.12 1.73 7.17
N VAL A 244 -1.20 2.60 6.78
CA VAL A 244 -1.38 4.06 6.93
C VAL A 244 -1.99 4.72 5.70
N VAL A 245 -1.59 4.34 4.48
CA VAL A 245 -2.03 5.04 3.26
C VAL A 245 -3.55 5.04 3.09
N PRO A 246 -4.27 3.91 3.24
CA PRO A 246 -5.72 3.89 3.15
C PRO A 246 -6.40 4.66 4.29
N LEU A 247 -5.87 4.55 5.53
CA LEU A 247 -6.44 5.25 6.68
C LEU A 247 -6.27 6.77 6.59
N ALA A 248 -5.10 7.25 6.11
CA ALA A 248 -4.88 8.65 5.86
C ALA A 248 -5.83 9.20 4.78
N ALA A 249 -6.08 8.41 3.72
CA ALA A 249 -7.04 8.77 2.70
C ALA A 249 -8.47 8.83 3.26
N ALA A 250 -8.83 7.97 4.22
CA ALA A 250 -10.14 7.98 4.87
C ALA A 250 -10.38 9.26 5.69
N GLY A 251 -9.34 9.81 6.34
CA GLY A 251 -9.43 11.04 7.12
C GLY A 251 -9.42 12.34 6.30
N GLN A 252 -9.18 12.28 4.99
CA GLN A 252 -9.15 13.47 4.15
C GLN A 252 -10.55 13.95 3.81
N ARG A 253 -10.79 15.28 3.99
CA ARG A 253 -12.01 15.96 3.57
C ARG A 253 -11.89 16.43 2.12
N ASP A 254 -12.99 16.46 1.40
CA ASP A 254 -13.07 17.06 0.06
C ASP A 254 -13.02 18.58 0.13
N ALA A 255 -12.97 19.25 -1.03
CA ALA A 255 -12.94 20.71 -1.13
C ALA A 255 -14.15 21.38 -0.43
N ASP A 256 -15.27 20.67 -0.34
CA ASP A 256 -16.50 21.11 0.34
C ASP A 256 -16.48 20.82 1.86
N GLY A 257 -15.35 20.38 2.42
CA GLY A 257 -15.19 20.04 3.84
C GLY A 257 -15.92 18.77 4.27
N ARG A 258 -16.41 17.96 3.33
CA ARG A 258 -17.14 16.72 3.60
C ARG A 258 -16.25 15.50 3.42
N TYR A 259 -16.56 14.42 4.15
CA TYR A 259 -15.95 13.10 3.91
C TYR A 259 -16.62 12.45 2.68
N GLY A 260 -16.20 12.88 1.48
CA GLY A 260 -16.79 12.44 0.21
C GLY A 260 -16.35 11.02 -0.19
N ARG A 261 -17.13 10.40 -1.10
CA ARG A 261 -16.80 9.09 -1.67
C ARG A 261 -15.70 9.26 -2.71
N ARG A 262 -14.47 8.86 -2.38
CA ARG A 262 -13.39 8.76 -3.37
C ARG A 262 -13.49 7.45 -4.14
N SER A 263 -12.97 7.45 -5.37
CA SER A 263 -12.85 6.24 -6.16
C SER A 263 -11.83 5.29 -5.52
N ASP A 264 -12.25 4.06 -5.27
CA ASP A 264 -11.41 2.99 -4.72
C ASP A 264 -10.17 2.74 -5.58
N ILE A 265 -10.29 2.93 -6.90
CA ILE A 265 -9.19 2.80 -7.85
C ILE A 265 -8.11 3.84 -7.60
N SER A 266 -8.48 5.08 -7.29
CA SER A 266 -7.49 6.14 -7.03
C SER A 266 -6.73 5.92 -5.71
N GLU A 267 -7.40 5.38 -4.70
CA GLU A 267 -6.77 5.01 -3.42
C GLU A 267 -5.82 3.82 -3.59
N PHE A 268 -6.27 2.80 -4.33
CA PHE A 268 -5.44 1.66 -4.67
C PHE A 268 -4.20 2.06 -5.49
N ALA A 269 -4.37 2.88 -6.54
CA ALA A 269 -3.26 3.36 -7.35
C ALA A 269 -2.23 4.14 -6.53
N ARG A 270 -2.68 4.95 -5.56
CA ARG A 270 -1.81 5.67 -4.65
C ARG A 270 -1.01 4.72 -3.75
N LEU A 271 -1.67 3.73 -3.14
CA LEU A 271 -1.00 2.72 -2.32
C LEU A 271 0.00 1.92 -3.16
N PHE A 272 -0.42 1.46 -4.34
CA PHE A 272 0.44 0.70 -5.25
C PHE A 272 1.69 1.50 -5.66
N SER A 273 1.54 2.80 -5.95
CA SER A 273 2.68 3.67 -6.24
C SER A 273 3.68 3.77 -5.09
N VAL A 274 3.18 3.79 -3.83
CA VAL A 274 4.06 3.77 -2.64
C VAL A 274 4.80 2.46 -2.53
N LEU A 275 4.10 1.34 -2.71
CA LEU A 275 4.73 0.01 -2.65
C LEU A 275 5.80 -0.13 -3.74
N LEU A 276 5.51 0.29 -4.98
CA LEU A 276 6.51 0.29 -6.05
C LEU A 276 7.71 1.19 -5.74
N LEU A 277 7.49 2.35 -5.14
CA LEU A 277 8.59 3.23 -4.75
C LEU A 277 9.51 2.55 -3.72
N ILE A 278 8.93 1.93 -2.69
CA ILE A 278 9.70 1.17 -1.68
C ILE A 278 10.43 -0.01 -2.35
N GLU A 279 9.78 -0.70 -3.31
CA GLU A 279 10.37 -1.79 -4.08
C GLU A 279 11.61 -1.33 -4.84
N VAL A 280 11.50 -0.25 -5.60
CA VAL A 280 12.61 0.31 -6.39
C VAL A 280 13.76 0.75 -5.48
N LEU A 281 13.46 1.40 -4.34
CA LEU A 281 14.49 1.80 -3.38
C LEU A 281 15.19 0.59 -2.76
N SER A 282 14.44 -0.48 -2.45
CA SER A 282 15.00 -1.73 -1.94
C SER A 282 15.92 -2.41 -2.96
N LEU A 283 15.50 -2.45 -4.23
CA LEU A 283 16.31 -2.99 -5.33
C LEU A 283 17.62 -2.21 -5.51
N LEU A 284 17.56 -0.88 -5.48
CA LEU A 284 18.76 -0.05 -5.54
C LEU A 284 19.72 -0.37 -4.38
N GLY A 285 19.20 -0.51 -3.15
CA GLY A 285 20.03 -0.85 -1.99
C GLY A 285 20.59 -2.27 -2.00
N ASN A 286 19.99 -3.20 -2.73
CA ASN A 286 20.40 -4.60 -2.78
C ASN A 286 21.41 -4.90 -3.91
N TYR A 287 21.47 -4.06 -4.95
CA TYR A 287 22.31 -4.28 -6.13
C TYR A 287 23.44 -3.24 -6.31
N TYR A 288 23.50 -2.21 -5.47
CA TYR A 288 24.58 -1.23 -5.36
C TYR A 288 25.28 -1.32 -4.00
#